data_34118b0f12e9224d626ca03d779b648e
#
_entry.id   34118b0f12e9224d626ca03d779b648e
#
_cell.length_a   1.000
_cell.length_b   1.000
_cell.length_c   1.000
_cell.angle_alpha   90.00
_cell.angle_beta   90.00
_cell.angle_gamma   90.00
#
_symmetry.space_group_name_H-M   'P 1'
#
loop_
_entity.id
_entity.type
_entity.pdbx_description
1 polymer ?
#
loop_
_entity_poly.entity_id
_entity_poly.type
_entity_poly.pdbx_seq_one_letter_code
_entity_poly.pdbx_strand_id
1 'polypeptide(L)'
;MSRVIWMVIDSVGVGALKDSEKFGDIGVNTLGNIVKNHPDIKIPNMIQLGLGNIDGIDYLQKAENPIGSYGKCDELSCGKDTTTGHWEMTGVIVEKPFKTFPNGFTKDIIDEFEKRTGRKVVGNKPASGTAILDEYGEHQMKTGDVIVYTSADSVFQIAAHEDIISLEQLYKMCEIAREIMMGDNAVARIIARPYVGPKAGQFERTANRRDYSLNPFEPTVLDTIKESNLDVIGVGKIEDIFNGQGITEAIHTKDNMDGVDQTINYIKSENKGLIFTNLVDFDSKFGHRRNSLGYKEAKDAFFAKRQEFFDALKAE
;
A
#
# COMPACT_ATOMS: atom_id res chain seq x y z
N MET A 1 -27.96 14.05 1.01
CA MET A 1 -27.43 12.99 0.12
C MET A 1 -26.43 12.19 0.93
N SER A 2 -26.49 10.87 0.90
CA SER A 2 -25.71 10.02 1.78
C SER A 2 -24.22 10.04 1.38
N ARG A 3 -23.35 10.00 2.37
CA ARG A 3 -21.93 9.84 2.28
C ARG A 3 -21.54 8.45 2.77
N VAL A 4 -20.51 7.86 2.21
CA VAL A 4 -19.92 6.61 2.70
C VAL A 4 -18.50 6.90 3.17
N ILE A 5 -18.19 6.44 4.36
CA ILE A 5 -16.83 6.47 4.91
C ILE A 5 -16.32 5.04 4.92
N TRP A 6 -15.29 4.78 4.14
CA TRP A 6 -14.65 3.47 4.05
C TRP A 6 -13.23 3.56 4.60
N MET A 7 -13.01 2.98 5.76
CA MET A 7 -11.72 3.03 6.44
C MET A 7 -11.11 1.63 6.53
N VAL A 8 -9.96 1.47 5.90
CA VAL A 8 -9.18 0.23 5.94
C VAL A 8 -8.09 0.35 7.00
N ILE A 9 -8.14 -0.56 7.97
CA ILE A 9 -7.06 -0.77 8.93
C ILE A 9 -6.14 -1.83 8.31
N ASP A 10 -5.09 -1.38 7.64
CA ASP A 10 -4.24 -2.23 6.81
C ASP A 10 -3.63 -3.39 7.61
N SER A 11 -3.55 -4.58 7.03
CA SER A 11 -3.05 -5.82 7.64
C SER A 11 -3.82 -6.40 8.83
N VAL A 12 -4.99 -5.89 9.21
CA VAL A 12 -5.82 -6.52 10.26
C VAL A 12 -6.55 -7.74 9.69
N GLY A 13 -6.06 -8.93 10.04
CA GLY A 13 -6.69 -10.20 9.68
C GLY A 13 -7.22 -10.95 10.90
N VAL A 14 -8.30 -11.71 10.71
CA VAL A 14 -9.01 -12.48 11.76
C VAL A 14 -8.93 -14.00 11.53
N GLY A 15 -7.92 -14.46 10.86
CA GLY A 15 -7.65 -15.86 10.57
C GLY A 15 -6.98 -16.05 9.20
N ALA A 16 -6.58 -17.29 8.93
CA ALA A 16 -5.95 -17.67 7.67
C ALA A 16 -7.04 -17.95 6.61
N LEU A 17 -6.77 -17.52 5.38
CA LEU A 17 -7.56 -17.89 4.21
C LEU A 17 -7.24 -19.31 3.74
N LYS A 18 -8.08 -19.87 2.87
CA LYS A 18 -7.93 -21.25 2.35
C LYS A 18 -6.63 -21.48 1.58
N ASP A 19 -6.09 -20.43 0.96
CA ASP A 19 -4.88 -20.47 0.16
C ASP A 19 -3.62 -20.00 0.92
N SER A 20 -3.71 -19.74 2.20
CA SER A 20 -2.62 -19.27 3.07
C SER A 20 -1.38 -20.18 3.01
N GLU A 21 -1.55 -21.50 2.75
CA GLU A 21 -0.46 -22.44 2.57
C GLU A 21 0.47 -22.04 1.42
N LYS A 22 -0.09 -21.53 0.32
CA LYS A 22 0.68 -21.08 -0.86
C LYS A 22 1.65 -19.95 -0.55
N PHE A 23 1.36 -19.19 0.51
CA PHE A 23 2.15 -18.05 0.97
C PHE A 23 2.98 -18.36 2.21
N GLY A 24 2.93 -19.58 2.73
CA GLY A 24 3.59 -19.96 3.98
C GLY A 24 2.95 -19.35 5.23
N ASP A 25 1.69 -18.95 5.13
CA ASP A 25 0.94 -18.23 6.17
C ASP A 25 -0.10 -19.11 6.87
N ILE A 26 0.21 -20.40 7.06
CA ILE A 26 -0.67 -21.34 7.73
C ILE A 26 -0.92 -20.89 9.18
N GLY A 27 -2.19 -20.80 9.58
CA GLY A 27 -2.59 -20.49 10.94
C GLY A 27 -2.36 -19.03 11.37
N VAL A 28 -2.10 -18.12 10.42
CA VAL A 28 -1.99 -16.69 10.72
C VAL A 28 -3.29 -16.14 11.28
N ASN A 29 -3.18 -15.26 12.27
CA ASN A 29 -4.29 -14.52 12.86
C ASN A 29 -3.72 -13.26 13.52
N THR A 30 -3.65 -12.17 12.79
CA THR A 30 -3.06 -10.92 13.27
C THR A 30 -3.75 -10.44 14.54
N LEU A 31 -5.07 -10.30 14.51
CA LEU A 31 -5.83 -9.82 15.68
C LEU A 31 -5.72 -10.78 16.86
N GLY A 32 -5.90 -12.08 16.63
CA GLY A 32 -5.81 -13.10 17.68
C GLY A 32 -4.45 -13.14 18.36
N ASN A 33 -3.37 -13.03 17.59
CA ASN A 33 -2.00 -13.00 18.15
C ASN A 33 -1.73 -11.71 18.93
N ILE A 34 -2.26 -10.56 18.50
CA ILE A 34 -2.13 -9.29 19.23
C ILE A 34 -2.87 -9.39 20.57
N VAL A 35 -4.11 -9.85 20.57
CA VAL A 35 -4.90 -10.04 21.81
C VAL A 35 -4.24 -11.03 22.77
N LYS A 36 -3.70 -12.14 22.25
CA LYS A 36 -2.99 -13.13 23.04
C LYS A 36 -1.74 -12.56 23.71
N ASN A 37 -0.96 -11.75 23.01
CA ASN A 37 0.27 -11.15 23.53
C ASN A 37 0.00 -9.91 24.39
N HIS A 38 -1.12 -9.24 24.18
CA HIS A 38 -1.52 -8.02 24.87
C HIS A 38 -2.99 -8.09 25.29
N PRO A 39 -3.32 -8.88 26.35
CA PRO A 39 -4.70 -9.07 26.80
C PRO A 39 -5.34 -7.79 27.38
N ASP A 40 -4.54 -6.77 27.65
CA ASP A 40 -4.96 -5.45 28.10
C ASP A 40 -5.41 -4.50 26.96
N ILE A 41 -5.44 -4.98 25.72
CA ILE A 41 -5.86 -4.18 24.56
C ILE A 41 -7.28 -3.65 24.74
N LYS A 42 -7.46 -2.35 24.48
CA LYS A 42 -8.74 -1.65 24.65
C LYS A 42 -9.39 -1.36 23.30
N ILE A 43 -10.33 -2.21 22.90
CA ILE A 43 -11.10 -2.06 21.66
C ILE A 43 -12.62 -2.10 21.92
N PRO A 44 -13.15 -1.39 22.93
CA PRO A 44 -14.55 -1.51 23.34
C PRO A 44 -15.53 -1.17 22.20
N ASN A 45 -15.13 -0.29 21.31
CA ASN A 45 -15.96 0.14 20.19
C ASN A 45 -16.13 -0.92 19.12
N MET A 46 -15.03 -1.61 18.79
CA MET A 46 -15.09 -2.71 17.82
C MET A 46 -15.89 -3.88 18.40
N ILE A 47 -15.77 -4.12 19.70
CA ILE A 47 -16.63 -5.09 20.40
C ILE A 47 -18.09 -4.65 20.29
N GLN A 48 -18.40 -3.39 20.58
CA GLN A 48 -19.78 -2.86 20.49
C GLN A 48 -20.33 -2.87 19.06
N LEU A 49 -19.46 -2.71 18.03
CA LEU A 49 -19.82 -2.86 16.62
C LEU A 49 -20.04 -4.33 16.21
N GLY A 50 -19.62 -5.31 17.03
CA GLY A 50 -19.83 -6.72 16.78
C GLY A 50 -18.58 -7.50 16.36
N LEU A 51 -17.37 -6.94 16.47
CA LEU A 51 -16.14 -7.64 16.07
C LEU A 51 -16.00 -9.01 16.77
N GLY A 52 -16.28 -9.09 18.08
CA GLY A 52 -16.22 -10.35 18.84
C GLY A 52 -17.36 -11.34 18.50
N ASN A 53 -18.35 -10.92 17.71
CA ASN A 53 -19.45 -11.76 17.27
C ASN A 53 -19.18 -12.47 15.93
N ILE A 54 -18.09 -12.11 15.24
CA ILE A 54 -17.66 -12.76 14.00
C ILE A 54 -17.26 -14.21 14.30
N ASP A 55 -17.72 -15.15 13.50
CA ASP A 55 -17.37 -16.56 13.62
C ASP A 55 -15.85 -16.79 13.57
N GLY A 56 -15.32 -17.53 14.56
CA GLY A 56 -13.91 -17.81 14.71
C GLY A 56 -13.13 -16.77 15.50
N ILE A 57 -13.80 -15.74 16.07
CA ILE A 57 -13.22 -14.81 17.03
C ILE A 57 -13.64 -15.19 18.44
N ASP A 58 -12.99 -16.21 19.01
CA ASP A 58 -13.30 -16.71 20.37
C ASP A 58 -12.46 -16.03 21.46
N TYR A 59 -11.52 -15.17 21.07
CA TYR A 59 -10.57 -14.49 21.95
C TYR A 59 -10.99 -13.05 22.31
N LEU A 60 -12.16 -12.61 21.86
CA LEU A 60 -12.78 -11.32 22.21
C LEU A 60 -14.15 -11.53 22.85
N GLN A 61 -14.52 -10.58 23.71
CA GLN A 61 -15.87 -10.53 24.27
C GLN A 61 -16.90 -10.28 23.17
N LYS A 62 -18.01 -11.01 23.18
CA LYS A 62 -19.16 -10.77 22.30
C LYS A 62 -20.01 -9.63 22.84
N ALA A 63 -20.54 -8.81 21.94
CA ALA A 63 -21.57 -7.85 22.28
C ALA A 63 -22.94 -8.55 22.33
N GLU A 64 -23.71 -8.31 23.39
CA GLU A 64 -25.09 -8.83 23.48
C GLU A 64 -26.01 -8.17 22.44
N ASN A 65 -25.85 -6.87 22.23
CA ASN A 65 -26.61 -6.05 21.29
C ASN A 65 -25.65 -5.23 20.43
N PRO A 66 -25.03 -5.82 19.39
CA PRO A 66 -24.11 -5.06 18.53
C PRO A 66 -24.85 -3.96 17.77
N ILE A 67 -24.25 -2.79 17.70
CA ILE A 67 -24.83 -1.60 17.02
C ILE A 67 -24.47 -1.54 15.54
N GLY A 68 -23.57 -2.43 15.05
CA GLY A 68 -23.17 -2.53 13.65
C GLY A 68 -23.50 -3.86 13.04
N SER A 69 -23.42 -3.93 11.72
CA SER A 69 -23.35 -5.20 10.99
C SER A 69 -21.91 -5.67 10.93
N TYR A 70 -21.67 -6.97 11.06
CA TYR A 70 -20.33 -7.55 11.11
C TYR A 70 -20.27 -8.83 10.28
N GLY A 71 -19.07 -9.16 9.82
CA GLY A 71 -18.81 -10.36 9.05
C GLY A 71 -17.34 -10.50 8.71
N LYS A 72 -16.97 -11.57 8.05
CA LYS A 72 -15.67 -11.78 7.43
C LYS A 72 -15.84 -12.13 5.97
N CYS A 73 -14.89 -11.73 5.16
CA CYS A 73 -14.82 -12.06 3.75
C CYS A 73 -13.58 -12.90 3.48
N ASP A 74 -13.70 -13.82 2.54
CA ASP A 74 -12.56 -14.49 1.93
C ASP A 74 -12.16 -13.70 0.68
N GLU A 75 -10.88 -13.50 0.45
CA GLU A 75 -10.33 -12.90 -0.75
C GLU A 75 -10.39 -13.91 -1.90
N LEU A 76 -10.79 -13.48 -3.09
CA LEU A 76 -10.84 -14.28 -4.33
C LEU A 76 -9.59 -14.09 -5.17
N SER A 77 -8.96 -12.93 -5.05
CA SER A 77 -7.73 -12.59 -5.78
C SER A 77 -6.57 -13.48 -5.38
N CYS A 78 -5.66 -13.73 -6.32
CA CYS A 78 -4.50 -14.59 -6.11
C CYS A 78 -3.28 -13.90 -5.51
N GLY A 79 -3.34 -12.60 -5.21
CA GLY A 79 -2.28 -11.82 -4.56
C GLY A 79 -2.53 -11.67 -3.07
N LYS A 80 -1.54 -11.19 -2.33
CA LYS A 80 -1.70 -10.82 -0.91
C LYS A 80 -1.08 -9.46 -0.59
N ASP A 81 -0.95 -8.62 -1.58
CA ASP A 81 -0.43 -7.27 -1.41
C ASP A 81 -1.56 -6.24 -1.24
N THR A 82 -1.22 -5.08 -0.70
CA THR A 82 -2.17 -3.98 -0.46
C THR A 82 -2.97 -3.60 -1.72
N THR A 83 -2.32 -3.58 -2.89
CA THR A 83 -2.95 -3.19 -4.16
C THR A 83 -4.04 -4.20 -4.54
N THR A 84 -3.70 -5.49 -4.53
CA THR A 84 -4.63 -6.59 -4.82
C THR A 84 -5.87 -6.53 -3.93
N GLY A 85 -5.69 -6.44 -2.61
CA GLY A 85 -6.82 -6.40 -1.67
C GLY A 85 -7.71 -5.17 -1.84
N HIS A 86 -7.14 -3.98 -2.08
CA HIS A 86 -7.94 -2.77 -2.31
C HIS A 86 -8.67 -2.79 -3.63
N TRP A 87 -8.08 -3.35 -4.70
CA TRP A 87 -8.74 -3.50 -5.97
C TRP A 87 -9.92 -4.46 -5.87
N GLU A 88 -9.76 -5.60 -5.18
CA GLU A 88 -10.85 -6.54 -4.96
C GLU A 88 -11.99 -5.92 -4.15
N MET A 89 -11.69 -5.17 -3.08
CA MET A 89 -12.71 -4.44 -2.34
C MET A 89 -13.52 -3.49 -3.23
N THR A 90 -12.94 -2.98 -4.32
CA THR A 90 -13.60 -2.07 -5.26
C THR A 90 -14.10 -2.75 -6.54
N GLY A 91 -14.06 -4.09 -6.60
CA GLY A 91 -14.71 -4.90 -7.62
C GLY A 91 -13.78 -5.51 -8.67
N VAL A 92 -12.46 -5.34 -8.58
CA VAL A 92 -11.48 -5.88 -9.54
C VAL A 92 -10.75 -7.08 -8.93
N ILE A 93 -11.03 -8.28 -9.44
CA ILE A 93 -10.39 -9.52 -8.98
C ILE A 93 -9.08 -9.73 -9.75
N VAL A 94 -7.98 -9.92 -9.02
CA VAL A 94 -6.66 -10.22 -9.58
C VAL A 94 -6.49 -11.73 -9.72
N GLU A 95 -6.80 -12.27 -10.87
CA GLU A 95 -6.73 -13.73 -11.13
C GLU A 95 -5.30 -14.28 -11.15
N LYS A 96 -4.31 -13.45 -11.51
CA LYS A 96 -2.88 -13.81 -11.52
C LYS A 96 -2.11 -12.85 -10.64
N PRO A 97 -1.33 -13.35 -9.65
CA PRO A 97 -0.53 -12.48 -8.81
C PRO A 97 0.48 -11.70 -9.66
N PHE A 98 0.79 -10.48 -9.24
CA PHE A 98 1.82 -9.68 -9.91
C PHE A 98 3.15 -10.42 -9.93
N LYS A 99 3.81 -10.39 -11.09
CA LYS A 99 5.05 -11.13 -11.30
C LYS A 99 6.18 -10.59 -10.43
N THR A 100 6.94 -11.50 -9.83
CA THR A 100 8.18 -11.19 -9.12
C THR A 100 9.38 -11.71 -9.93
N PHE A 101 10.54 -11.10 -9.71
CA PHE A 101 11.76 -11.42 -10.45
C PHE A 101 12.90 -11.78 -9.49
N PRO A 102 12.86 -12.98 -8.85
CA PRO A 102 13.81 -13.36 -7.79
C PRO A 102 15.26 -13.50 -8.30
N ASN A 103 15.47 -13.58 -9.61
CA ASN A 103 16.79 -13.65 -10.22
C ASN A 103 17.14 -12.41 -11.06
N GLY A 104 16.42 -11.30 -10.87
CA GLY A 104 16.48 -10.13 -11.74
C GLY A 104 15.60 -10.29 -12.99
N PHE A 105 15.48 -9.20 -13.75
CA PHE A 105 14.67 -9.15 -14.97
C PHE A 105 15.35 -9.92 -16.10
N THR A 106 14.54 -10.48 -17.01
CA THR A 106 15.03 -11.24 -18.16
C THR A 106 15.79 -10.33 -19.13
N LYS A 107 16.64 -10.95 -19.95
CA LYS A 107 17.49 -10.22 -20.89
C LYS A 107 16.70 -9.37 -21.88
N ASP A 108 15.58 -9.87 -22.37
CA ASP A 108 14.69 -9.17 -23.30
C ASP A 108 14.08 -7.90 -22.69
N ILE A 109 13.70 -7.93 -21.42
CA ILE A 109 13.21 -6.75 -20.68
C ILE A 109 14.30 -5.70 -20.56
N ILE A 110 15.52 -6.11 -20.16
CA ILE A 110 16.65 -5.20 -19.99
C ILE A 110 17.09 -4.63 -21.34
N ASP A 111 17.21 -5.45 -22.38
CA ASP A 111 17.59 -5.00 -23.73
C ASP A 111 16.60 -3.96 -24.28
N GLU A 112 15.30 -4.18 -24.12
CA GLU A 112 14.28 -3.21 -24.56
C GLU A 112 14.32 -1.92 -23.72
N PHE A 113 14.54 -2.02 -22.42
CA PHE A 113 14.70 -0.86 -21.56
C PHE A 113 15.95 -0.04 -21.94
N GLU A 114 17.12 -0.68 -22.11
CA GLU A 114 18.36 -0.01 -22.58
C GLU A 114 18.17 0.67 -23.93
N LYS A 115 17.55 -0.03 -24.88
CA LYS A 115 17.27 0.52 -26.23
C LYS A 115 16.40 1.75 -26.19
N ARG A 116 15.34 1.75 -25.35
CA ARG A 116 14.38 2.87 -25.31
C ARG A 116 14.90 4.05 -24.47
N THR A 117 15.70 3.78 -23.46
CA THR A 117 16.27 4.82 -22.59
C THR A 117 17.61 5.37 -23.10
N GLY A 118 18.29 4.60 -23.96
CA GLY A 118 19.64 4.93 -24.45
C GLY A 118 20.72 4.80 -23.37
N ARG A 119 20.43 4.14 -22.23
CA ARG A 119 21.36 3.96 -21.13
C ARG A 119 21.58 2.49 -20.80
N LYS A 120 22.78 2.15 -20.39
CA LYS A 120 23.10 0.79 -19.93
C LYS A 120 22.59 0.56 -18.51
N VAL A 121 22.26 -0.70 -18.23
CA VAL A 121 21.78 -1.15 -16.92
C VAL A 121 22.89 -1.85 -16.17
N VAL A 122 23.01 -1.51 -14.89
CA VAL A 122 23.82 -2.24 -13.91
C VAL A 122 22.95 -2.71 -12.76
N GLY A 123 23.40 -3.72 -12.04
CA GLY A 123 22.68 -4.31 -10.91
C GLY A 123 21.81 -5.49 -11.33
N ASN A 124 20.62 -5.26 -11.86
CA ASN A 124 19.62 -6.26 -12.30
C ASN A 124 19.52 -7.49 -11.39
N LYS A 125 19.31 -7.29 -10.11
CA LYS A 125 19.19 -8.34 -9.10
C LYS A 125 18.29 -7.93 -7.94
N PRO A 126 17.82 -8.87 -7.11
CA PRO A 126 17.19 -8.53 -5.84
C PRO A 126 18.21 -7.91 -4.88
N ALA A 127 17.87 -6.75 -4.31
CA ALA A 127 18.74 -6.08 -3.35
C ALA A 127 17.97 -5.09 -2.46
N SER A 128 18.54 -4.76 -1.29
CA SER A 128 18.09 -3.58 -0.56
C SER A 128 18.59 -2.31 -1.24
N GLY A 129 17.80 -1.22 -1.12
CA GLY A 129 18.14 0.04 -1.79
C GLY A 129 19.46 0.67 -1.28
N THR A 130 19.89 0.39 -0.05
CA THR A 130 21.17 0.88 0.49
C THR A 130 22.33 0.05 -0.09
N ALA A 131 22.24 -1.27 0.00
CA ALA A 131 23.30 -2.15 -0.47
C ALA A 131 23.59 -2.00 -1.97
N ILE A 132 22.53 -1.83 -2.79
CA ILE A 132 22.71 -1.69 -4.24
C ILE A 132 23.39 -0.36 -4.60
N LEU A 133 23.14 0.72 -3.84
CA LEU A 133 23.81 1.99 -4.04
C LEU A 133 25.29 1.90 -3.66
N ASP A 134 25.63 1.26 -2.55
CA ASP A 134 27.01 1.06 -2.13
C ASP A 134 27.81 0.23 -3.15
N GLU A 135 27.16 -0.72 -3.82
CA GLU A 135 27.80 -1.58 -4.82
C GLU A 135 27.99 -0.91 -6.18
N TYR A 136 26.99 -0.17 -6.66
CA TYR A 136 26.98 0.36 -8.04
C TYR A 136 26.97 1.89 -8.13
N GLY A 137 26.81 2.63 -7.03
CA GLY A 137 26.64 4.07 -7.06
C GLY A 137 27.84 4.81 -7.67
N GLU A 138 29.07 4.42 -7.30
CA GLU A 138 30.27 5.02 -7.88
C GLU A 138 30.45 4.70 -9.38
N HIS A 139 30.05 3.48 -9.80
CA HIS A 139 30.02 3.13 -11.22
C HIS A 139 29.01 4.00 -11.96
N GLN A 140 27.81 4.11 -11.44
CA GLN A 140 26.73 4.92 -12.02
C GLN A 140 27.17 6.39 -12.19
N MET A 141 27.83 6.96 -11.19
CA MET A 141 28.33 8.34 -11.26
C MET A 141 29.40 8.54 -12.35
N LYS A 142 30.23 7.53 -12.62
CA LYS A 142 31.31 7.60 -13.63
C LYS A 142 30.81 7.39 -15.05
N THR A 143 29.82 6.51 -15.24
CA THR A 143 29.39 6.06 -16.58
C THR A 143 28.09 6.69 -17.03
N GLY A 144 27.23 7.10 -16.12
CA GLY A 144 25.85 7.49 -16.40
C GLY A 144 24.93 6.30 -16.70
N ASP A 145 25.36 5.06 -16.45
CA ASP A 145 24.49 3.87 -16.48
C ASP A 145 23.43 3.99 -15.40
N VAL A 146 22.35 3.22 -15.49
CA VAL A 146 21.29 3.25 -14.47
C VAL A 146 21.30 1.98 -13.62
N ILE A 147 21.09 2.14 -12.32
CA ILE A 147 20.99 0.99 -11.42
C ILE A 147 19.56 0.49 -11.46
N VAL A 148 19.34 -0.71 -12.03
CA VAL A 148 18.06 -1.39 -12.00
C VAL A 148 18.12 -2.53 -11.01
N TYR A 149 17.10 -2.66 -10.16
CA TYR A 149 17.03 -3.72 -9.17
C TYR A 149 15.59 -4.03 -8.77
N THR A 150 15.38 -5.13 -8.11
CA THR A 150 14.08 -5.57 -7.58
C THR A 150 14.18 -5.90 -6.09
N SER A 151 13.11 -6.42 -5.51
CA SER A 151 13.06 -6.96 -4.16
C SER A 151 12.18 -8.21 -4.12
N ALA A 152 11.77 -8.67 -2.94
CA ALA A 152 10.79 -9.74 -2.81
C ALA A 152 9.39 -9.32 -3.32
N ASP A 153 9.11 -8.01 -3.34
CA ASP A 153 7.87 -7.46 -3.87
C ASP A 153 7.90 -7.44 -5.41
N SER A 154 6.70 -7.26 -6.00
CA SER A 154 6.54 -7.07 -7.45
C SER A 154 6.89 -5.64 -7.87
N VAL A 155 8.17 -5.34 -7.97
CA VAL A 155 8.68 -3.99 -8.26
C VAL A 155 9.84 -3.97 -9.24
N PHE A 156 9.89 -2.94 -10.09
CA PHE A 156 11.04 -2.56 -10.92
C PHE A 156 11.56 -1.22 -10.40
N GLN A 157 12.76 -1.18 -9.86
CA GLN A 157 13.32 0.01 -9.24
C GLN A 157 14.47 0.55 -10.06
N ILE A 158 14.50 1.86 -10.28
CA ILE A 158 15.54 2.56 -11.04
C ILE A 158 16.19 3.57 -10.11
N ALA A 159 17.47 3.39 -9.77
CA ALA A 159 18.21 4.34 -8.99
C ALA A 159 19.22 5.12 -9.85
N ALA A 160 19.31 6.42 -9.61
CA ALA A 160 20.24 7.32 -10.28
C ALA A 160 20.63 8.48 -9.34
N HIS A 161 21.90 8.91 -9.44
CA HIS A 161 22.41 10.08 -8.72
C HIS A 161 21.86 11.36 -9.37
N GLU A 162 21.32 12.27 -8.56
CA GLU A 162 20.63 13.47 -9.07
C GLU A 162 21.54 14.41 -9.84
N ASP A 163 22.83 14.48 -9.53
CA ASP A 163 23.81 15.30 -10.26
C ASP A 163 24.23 14.68 -11.61
N ILE A 164 23.95 13.39 -11.85
CA ILE A 164 24.36 12.68 -13.07
C ILE A 164 23.18 12.48 -14.02
N ILE A 165 22.02 12.17 -13.48
CA ILE A 165 20.77 11.96 -14.24
C ILE A 165 19.71 12.82 -13.56
N SER A 166 19.19 13.81 -14.30
CA SER A 166 18.17 14.70 -13.77
C SER A 166 16.90 13.92 -13.36
N LEU A 167 16.15 14.46 -12.42
CA LEU A 167 14.87 13.88 -12.00
C LEU A 167 13.91 13.68 -13.17
N GLU A 168 13.86 14.63 -14.09
CA GLU A 168 13.03 14.53 -15.31
C GLU A 168 13.42 13.33 -16.17
N GLN A 169 14.72 13.10 -16.38
CA GLN A 169 15.22 11.94 -17.13
C GLN A 169 14.92 10.64 -16.38
N LEU A 170 15.12 10.60 -15.05
CA LEU A 170 14.80 9.42 -14.23
C LEU A 170 13.31 9.09 -14.29
N TYR A 171 12.45 10.09 -14.18
CA TYR A 171 11.00 9.89 -14.27
C TYR A 171 10.57 9.40 -15.65
N LYS A 172 11.18 9.94 -16.71
CA LYS A 172 10.92 9.45 -18.07
C LYS A 172 11.33 8.00 -18.27
N MET A 173 12.45 7.57 -17.70
CA MET A 173 12.85 6.15 -17.72
C MET A 173 11.86 5.28 -16.94
N CYS A 174 11.28 5.76 -15.85
CA CYS A 174 10.24 5.03 -15.11
C CYS A 174 8.95 4.88 -15.93
N GLU A 175 8.55 5.91 -16.69
CA GLU A 175 7.42 5.81 -17.62
C GLU A 175 7.68 4.75 -18.70
N ILE A 176 8.86 4.76 -19.30
CA ILE A 176 9.27 3.74 -20.28
C ILE A 176 9.24 2.34 -19.66
N ALA A 177 9.79 2.18 -18.43
CA ALA A 177 9.74 0.91 -17.73
C ALA A 177 8.29 0.47 -17.45
N ARG A 178 7.38 1.42 -17.12
CA ARG A 178 5.96 1.10 -16.91
C ARG A 178 5.30 0.54 -18.17
N GLU A 179 5.61 1.10 -19.34
CA GLU A 179 5.10 0.60 -20.63
C GLU A 179 5.66 -0.80 -20.97
N ILE A 180 6.93 -1.08 -20.67
CA ILE A 180 7.56 -2.40 -20.89
C ILE A 180 6.99 -3.45 -19.95
N MET A 181 6.80 -3.08 -18.68
CA MET A 181 6.37 -4.00 -17.62
C MET A 181 4.85 -4.12 -17.53
N MET A 182 4.22 -4.51 -18.64
CA MET A 182 2.78 -4.75 -18.79
C MET A 182 2.49 -6.20 -19.21
N GLY A 183 1.23 -6.58 -19.20
CA GLY A 183 0.78 -7.92 -19.56
C GLY A 183 1.39 -9.00 -18.66
N ASP A 184 1.91 -10.09 -19.23
CA ASP A 184 2.50 -11.20 -18.48
C ASP A 184 3.79 -10.84 -17.72
N ASN A 185 4.38 -9.68 -17.99
CA ASN A 185 5.54 -9.15 -17.27
C ASN A 185 5.17 -8.02 -16.29
N ALA A 186 3.89 -7.79 -16.08
CA ALA A 186 3.44 -6.69 -15.23
C ALA A 186 3.98 -6.83 -13.80
N VAL A 187 4.61 -5.75 -13.31
CA VAL A 187 4.94 -5.58 -11.90
C VAL A 187 3.99 -4.55 -11.28
N ALA A 188 3.70 -4.69 -10.00
CA ALA A 188 2.78 -3.79 -9.31
C ALA A 188 3.25 -2.32 -9.38
N ARG A 189 4.55 -2.07 -9.24
CA ARG A 189 5.10 -0.70 -9.23
C ARG A 189 6.44 -0.60 -9.97
N ILE A 190 6.61 0.49 -10.71
CA ILE A 190 7.93 1.00 -11.12
C ILE A 190 8.29 2.10 -10.12
N ILE A 191 9.51 2.15 -9.63
CA ILE A 191 9.91 3.08 -8.58
C ILE A 191 11.14 3.87 -8.99
N ALA A 192 11.02 5.19 -9.09
CA ALA A 192 12.16 6.09 -9.16
C ALA A 192 12.82 6.20 -7.77
N ARG A 193 14.12 5.94 -7.72
CA ARG A 193 14.95 5.98 -6.49
C ARG A 193 16.12 6.93 -6.65
N PRO A 194 15.89 8.24 -6.73
CA PRO A 194 16.97 9.20 -6.78
C PRO A 194 17.79 9.19 -5.49
N TYR A 195 19.08 9.45 -5.63
CA TYR A 195 20.00 9.50 -4.51
C TYR A 195 21.08 10.59 -4.72
N VAL A 196 21.75 10.95 -3.65
CA VAL A 196 22.86 11.89 -3.60
C VAL A 196 23.99 11.30 -2.76
N GLY A 197 25.15 11.95 -2.76
CA GLY A 197 26.30 11.57 -1.93
C GLY A 197 27.55 11.29 -2.75
N PRO A 198 28.75 11.49 -2.19
CA PRO A 198 30.01 11.49 -2.96
C PRO A 198 30.58 10.10 -3.23
N LYS A 199 30.23 9.07 -2.44
CA LYS A 199 30.83 7.72 -2.53
C LYS A 199 30.05 6.67 -1.75
N ALA A 200 30.41 5.42 -1.93
CA ALA A 200 29.89 4.28 -1.17
C ALA A 200 29.97 4.50 0.36
N GLY A 201 28.95 4.09 1.09
CA GLY A 201 28.77 4.34 2.52
C GLY A 201 28.30 5.75 2.88
N GLN A 202 28.16 6.64 1.89
CA GLN A 202 27.67 8.02 2.06
C GLN A 202 26.53 8.37 1.07
N PHE A 203 26.03 7.37 0.36
CA PHE A 203 24.87 7.57 -0.50
C PHE A 203 23.58 7.64 0.33
N GLU A 204 22.77 8.65 0.04
CA GLU A 204 21.48 8.88 0.68
C GLU A 204 20.37 8.99 -0.37
N ARG A 205 19.28 8.25 -0.18
CA ARG A 205 18.08 8.37 -1.01
C ARG A 205 17.36 9.66 -0.68
N THR A 206 16.99 10.41 -1.71
CA THR A 206 16.28 11.68 -1.55
C THR A 206 14.78 11.48 -1.36
N ALA A 207 14.08 12.54 -1.00
CA ALA A 207 12.62 12.58 -0.92
C ALA A 207 11.93 12.59 -2.31
N ASN A 208 12.71 12.76 -3.41
CA ASN A 208 12.22 12.82 -4.79
C ASN A 208 11.86 11.43 -5.37
N ARG A 209 11.62 10.46 -4.49
CA ARG A 209 11.06 9.16 -4.87
C ARG A 209 9.71 9.37 -5.55
N ARG A 210 9.47 8.62 -6.63
CA ARG A 210 8.18 8.56 -7.29
C ARG A 210 7.84 7.12 -7.67
N ASP A 211 6.61 6.71 -7.37
CA ASP A 211 6.09 5.40 -7.72
C ASP A 211 5.15 5.54 -8.93
N TYR A 212 5.26 4.60 -9.87
CA TYR A 212 4.40 4.46 -11.04
C TYR A 212 3.68 3.12 -10.90
N SER A 213 2.56 3.14 -10.23
CA SER A 213 1.73 1.96 -10.00
C SER A 213 1.02 1.51 -11.28
N LEU A 214 0.53 0.28 -11.29
CA LEU A 214 -0.46 -0.14 -12.28
C LEU A 214 -1.79 0.52 -11.97
N ASN A 215 -2.53 0.83 -13.03
CA ASN A 215 -3.96 1.10 -12.88
C ASN A 215 -4.71 -0.22 -12.70
N PRO A 216 -5.85 -0.21 -12.00
CA PRO A 216 -6.81 -1.31 -12.09
C PRO A 216 -7.09 -1.67 -13.56
N PHE A 217 -7.15 -2.97 -13.88
CA PHE A 217 -7.32 -3.40 -15.29
C PHE A 217 -8.74 -3.20 -15.80
N GLU A 218 -9.69 -2.97 -14.90
CA GLU A 218 -11.10 -2.76 -15.17
C GLU A 218 -11.60 -1.56 -14.36
N PRO A 219 -12.74 -0.95 -14.77
CA PRO A 219 -13.38 0.08 -13.97
C PRO A 219 -13.73 -0.43 -12.57
N THR A 220 -13.45 0.37 -11.58
CA THR A 220 -13.76 0.11 -10.17
C THR A 220 -15.05 0.79 -9.74
N VAL A 221 -15.53 0.51 -8.54
CA VAL A 221 -16.62 1.30 -7.95
C VAL A 221 -16.25 2.78 -7.80
N LEU A 222 -14.95 3.11 -7.68
CA LEU A 222 -14.50 4.50 -7.61
C LEU A 222 -14.78 5.25 -8.92
N ASP A 223 -14.55 4.59 -10.07
CA ASP A 223 -14.85 5.16 -11.39
C ASP A 223 -16.36 5.42 -11.52
N THR A 224 -17.19 4.47 -11.12
CA THR A 224 -18.65 4.58 -11.15
C THR A 224 -19.18 5.75 -10.31
N ILE A 225 -18.61 5.94 -9.09
CA ILE A 225 -18.97 7.06 -8.22
C ILE A 225 -18.59 8.39 -8.88
N LYS A 226 -17.37 8.49 -9.40
CA LYS A 226 -16.86 9.68 -10.09
C LYS A 226 -17.69 10.03 -11.35
N GLU A 227 -18.02 9.03 -12.17
CA GLU A 227 -18.88 9.20 -13.34
C GLU A 227 -20.30 9.65 -13.00
N SER A 228 -20.75 9.35 -11.78
CA SER A 228 -22.01 9.82 -11.22
C SER A 228 -21.95 11.27 -10.69
N ASN A 229 -20.84 12.00 -10.94
CA ASN A 229 -20.57 13.34 -10.41
C ASN A 229 -20.61 13.42 -8.88
N LEU A 230 -20.15 12.36 -8.22
CA LEU A 230 -19.94 12.29 -6.79
C LEU A 230 -18.45 12.31 -6.46
N ASP A 231 -18.12 12.74 -5.25
CA ASP A 231 -16.75 12.81 -4.79
C ASP A 231 -16.21 11.43 -4.44
N VAL A 232 -14.95 11.20 -4.77
CA VAL A 232 -14.13 10.08 -4.28
C VAL A 232 -12.87 10.67 -3.67
N ILE A 233 -12.85 10.74 -2.36
CA ILE A 233 -11.76 11.36 -1.61
C ILE A 233 -10.84 10.25 -1.07
N GLY A 234 -9.62 10.21 -1.59
CA GLY A 234 -8.58 9.28 -1.15
C GLY A 234 -7.75 9.85 0.00
N VAL A 235 -7.76 9.20 1.17
CA VAL A 235 -6.96 9.59 2.33
C VAL A 235 -5.87 8.58 2.60
N GLY A 236 -4.64 9.03 2.73
CA GLY A 236 -3.47 8.18 2.93
C GLY A 236 -2.95 7.61 1.61
N LYS A 237 -2.79 6.29 1.51
CA LYS A 237 -2.19 5.62 0.36
C LYS A 237 -3.16 5.32 -0.80
N ILE A 238 -4.41 5.74 -0.69
CA ILE A 238 -5.46 5.35 -1.66
C ILE A 238 -5.11 5.83 -3.08
N GLU A 239 -4.66 7.07 -3.25
CA GLU A 239 -4.26 7.57 -4.57
C GLU A 239 -3.16 6.71 -5.21
N ASP A 240 -2.13 6.33 -4.43
CA ASP A 240 -1.04 5.48 -4.91
C ASP A 240 -1.51 4.06 -5.28
N ILE A 241 -2.45 3.50 -4.52
CA ILE A 241 -3.00 2.15 -4.73
C ILE A 241 -3.78 2.07 -6.05
N PHE A 242 -4.54 3.11 -6.37
CA PHE A 242 -5.35 3.20 -7.59
C PHE A 242 -4.67 4.01 -8.71
N ASN A 243 -3.45 4.50 -8.49
CA ASN A 243 -2.73 5.39 -9.41
C ASN A 243 -3.59 6.58 -9.86
N GLY A 244 -4.40 7.13 -8.95
CA GLY A 244 -5.33 8.24 -9.19
C GLY A 244 -6.61 7.87 -9.96
N GLN A 245 -6.77 6.62 -10.41
CA GLN A 245 -7.95 6.20 -11.16
C GLN A 245 -9.20 6.25 -10.26
N GLY A 246 -10.26 6.87 -10.77
CA GLY A 246 -11.54 6.99 -10.07
C GLY A 246 -11.54 8.00 -8.90
N ILE A 247 -10.42 8.65 -8.58
CA ILE A 247 -10.28 9.58 -7.46
C ILE A 247 -10.53 11.01 -7.93
N THR A 248 -11.26 11.79 -7.14
CA THR A 248 -11.56 13.21 -7.41
C THR A 248 -10.66 14.14 -6.61
N GLU A 249 -10.30 13.75 -5.40
CA GLU A 249 -9.42 14.49 -4.49
C GLU A 249 -8.61 13.49 -3.65
N ALA A 250 -7.35 13.82 -3.35
CA ALA A 250 -6.49 12.97 -2.54
C ALA A 250 -5.66 13.79 -1.54
N ILE A 251 -5.38 13.18 -0.38
CA ILE A 251 -4.49 13.74 0.62
C ILE A 251 -3.58 12.65 1.19
N HIS A 252 -2.27 12.85 1.05
CA HIS A 252 -1.28 12.01 1.71
C HIS A 252 -1.19 12.32 3.21
N THR A 253 -0.94 11.31 4.01
CA THR A 253 -0.92 11.41 5.46
C THR A 253 0.46 11.06 6.03
N LYS A 254 0.83 11.67 7.16
CA LYS A 254 2.10 11.44 7.85
C LYS A 254 2.12 10.12 8.62
N ASP A 255 0.98 9.75 9.16
CA ASP A 255 0.76 8.57 9.97
C ASP A 255 -0.75 8.24 10.05
N ASN A 256 -1.09 7.15 10.76
CA ASN A 256 -2.48 6.73 10.93
C ASN A 256 -3.36 7.80 11.59
N MET A 257 -2.83 8.55 12.57
CA MET A 257 -3.63 9.53 13.31
C MET A 257 -3.94 10.75 12.46
N ASP A 258 -2.98 11.21 11.64
CA ASP A 258 -3.23 12.23 10.62
C ASP A 258 -4.31 11.73 9.63
N GLY A 259 -4.28 10.46 9.23
CA GLY A 259 -5.31 9.84 8.39
C GLY A 259 -6.71 9.90 9.02
N VAL A 260 -6.80 9.65 10.31
CA VAL A 260 -8.07 9.77 11.06
C VAL A 260 -8.52 11.24 11.11
N ASP A 261 -7.62 12.18 11.41
CA ASP A 261 -7.93 13.60 11.49
C ASP A 261 -8.40 14.16 10.13
N GLN A 262 -7.73 13.79 9.03
CA GLN A 262 -8.15 14.17 7.68
C GLN A 262 -9.52 13.57 7.33
N THR A 263 -9.77 12.32 7.69
CA THR A 263 -11.08 11.69 7.49
C THR A 263 -12.18 12.46 8.23
N ILE A 264 -11.94 12.85 9.50
CA ILE A 264 -12.88 13.66 10.29
C ILE A 264 -13.11 15.04 9.66
N ASN A 265 -12.06 15.68 9.12
CA ASN A 265 -12.17 16.96 8.42
C ASN A 265 -13.08 16.83 7.18
N TYR A 266 -12.90 15.77 6.39
CA TYR A 266 -13.76 15.52 5.24
C TYR A 266 -15.20 15.14 5.63
N ILE A 267 -15.42 14.45 6.74
CA ILE A 267 -16.78 14.24 7.28
C ILE A 267 -17.47 15.57 7.58
N LYS A 268 -16.75 16.54 8.11
CA LYS A 268 -17.28 17.88 8.46
C LYS A 268 -17.45 18.80 7.23
N SER A 269 -16.98 18.42 6.06
CA SER A 269 -17.10 19.23 4.84
C SER A 269 -18.39 18.91 4.06
N GLU A 270 -18.67 19.65 2.97
CA GLU A 270 -19.89 19.49 2.17
C GLU A 270 -19.79 18.43 1.05
N ASN A 271 -18.74 17.61 1.02
CA ASN A 271 -18.55 16.57 0.00
C ASN A 271 -19.66 15.51 0.00
N LYS A 272 -19.90 14.88 -1.14
CA LYS A 272 -20.92 13.85 -1.32
C LYS A 272 -20.34 12.67 -2.10
N GLY A 273 -20.44 11.48 -1.56
CA GLY A 273 -19.91 10.29 -2.21
C GLY A 273 -19.11 9.43 -1.26
N LEU A 274 -17.85 9.17 -1.55
CA LEU A 274 -17.00 8.25 -0.80
C LEU A 274 -15.79 8.99 -0.20
N ILE A 275 -15.57 8.80 1.09
CA ILE A 275 -14.28 9.07 1.75
C ILE A 275 -13.62 7.72 1.98
N PHE A 276 -12.52 7.44 1.26
CA PHE A 276 -11.80 6.18 1.32
C PHE A 276 -10.46 6.39 1.99
N THR A 277 -10.26 5.80 3.16
CA THR A 277 -9.07 6.00 4.00
C THR A 277 -8.30 4.70 4.15
N ASN A 278 -6.98 4.75 3.94
CA ASN A 278 -6.06 3.67 4.27
C ASN A 278 -5.16 4.07 5.45
N LEU A 279 -5.23 3.32 6.55
CA LEU A 279 -4.38 3.49 7.73
C LEU A 279 -3.17 2.56 7.61
N VAL A 280 -2.20 2.98 6.79
CA VAL A 280 -1.08 2.16 6.30
C VAL A 280 -0.04 1.80 7.34
N ASP A 281 0.08 2.54 8.45
CA ASP A 281 1.10 2.28 9.47
C ASP A 281 0.91 0.93 10.16
N PHE A 282 -0.34 0.46 10.25
CA PHE A 282 -0.64 -0.85 10.81
C PHE A 282 0.11 -1.96 10.07
N ASP A 283 0.21 -1.86 8.75
CA ASP A 283 1.02 -2.75 7.94
C ASP A 283 2.49 -2.33 7.91
N SER A 284 2.78 -1.15 7.41
CA SER A 284 4.14 -0.73 7.05
C SER A 284 5.08 -0.54 8.24
N LYS A 285 4.59 -0.04 9.37
CA LYS A 285 5.39 0.19 10.60
C LYS A 285 5.34 -0.98 11.57
N PHE A 286 4.21 -1.68 11.65
CA PHE A 286 4.00 -2.68 12.68
C PHE A 286 3.85 -4.11 12.13
N GLY A 287 3.03 -4.34 11.10
CA GLY A 287 2.76 -5.64 10.51
C GLY A 287 4.01 -6.29 9.93
N HIS A 288 4.64 -5.66 8.97
CA HIS A 288 5.89 -6.15 8.35
C HIS A 288 7.04 -6.37 9.34
N ARG A 289 7.06 -5.65 10.46
CA ARG A 289 8.09 -5.76 11.49
C ARG A 289 7.71 -6.70 12.63
N ARG A 290 6.51 -7.30 12.57
CA ARG A 290 5.95 -8.14 13.63
C ARG A 290 5.99 -7.46 15.01
N ASN A 291 5.82 -6.13 15.05
CA ASN A 291 5.82 -5.33 16.25
C ASN A 291 4.41 -5.30 16.86
N SER A 292 4.06 -6.32 17.63
CA SER A 292 2.74 -6.46 18.23
C SER A 292 2.40 -5.38 19.26
N LEU A 293 3.40 -4.84 19.97
CA LEU A 293 3.21 -3.75 20.92
C LEU A 293 2.86 -2.45 20.20
N GLY A 294 3.65 -2.04 19.20
CA GLY A 294 3.37 -0.85 18.40
C GLY A 294 2.03 -0.95 17.67
N TYR A 295 1.66 -2.15 17.23
CA TYR A 295 0.34 -2.40 16.63
C TYR A 295 -0.80 -2.15 17.63
N LYS A 296 -0.66 -2.65 18.88
CA LYS A 296 -1.60 -2.38 19.97
C LYS A 296 -1.71 -0.89 20.28
N GLU A 297 -0.59 -0.21 20.45
CA GLU A 297 -0.54 1.23 20.77
C GLU A 297 -1.20 2.07 19.67
N ALA A 298 -0.95 1.75 18.40
CA ALA A 298 -1.60 2.39 17.26
C ALA A 298 -3.13 2.17 17.26
N LYS A 299 -3.60 0.97 17.66
CA LYS A 299 -5.03 0.70 17.82
C LYS A 299 -5.62 1.50 18.98
N ASP A 300 -4.95 1.51 20.13
CA ASP A 300 -5.42 2.26 21.30
C ASP A 300 -5.54 3.76 20.98
N ALA A 301 -4.58 4.34 20.25
CA ALA A 301 -4.60 5.72 19.79
C ALA A 301 -5.78 5.99 18.81
N PHE A 302 -5.97 5.10 17.82
CA PHE A 302 -7.09 5.17 16.89
C PHE A 302 -8.44 5.16 17.61
N PHE A 303 -8.60 4.28 18.59
CA PHE A 303 -9.85 4.19 19.34
C PHE A 303 -10.07 5.33 20.34
N ALA A 304 -9.02 6.01 20.81
CA ALA A 304 -9.15 7.21 21.62
C ALA A 304 -9.86 8.37 20.87
N LYS A 305 -9.70 8.45 19.54
CA LYS A 305 -10.34 9.46 18.68
C LYS A 305 -11.80 9.14 18.30
N ARG A 306 -12.33 8.02 18.74
CA ARG A 306 -13.67 7.55 18.40
C ARG A 306 -14.77 8.58 18.62
N GLN A 307 -14.78 9.23 19.79
CA GLN A 307 -15.89 10.12 20.14
C GLN A 307 -15.98 11.26 19.14
N GLU A 308 -14.84 11.83 18.77
CA GLU A 308 -14.77 12.90 17.78
C GLU A 308 -15.27 12.42 16.41
N PHE A 309 -14.90 11.20 16.00
CA PHE A 309 -15.36 10.58 14.75
C PHE A 309 -16.89 10.37 14.73
N PHE A 310 -17.46 9.80 15.80
CA PHE A 310 -18.90 9.59 15.88
C PHE A 310 -19.69 10.88 16.04
N ASP A 311 -19.13 11.88 16.73
CA ASP A 311 -19.77 13.19 16.84
C ASP A 311 -19.79 13.92 15.51
N ALA A 312 -18.73 13.79 14.70
CA ALA A 312 -18.71 14.28 13.33
C ALA A 312 -19.77 13.60 12.45
N LEU A 313 -19.96 12.28 12.58
CA LEU A 313 -21.01 11.54 11.86
C LEU A 313 -22.44 11.90 12.28
N LYS A 314 -22.65 12.28 13.55
CA LYS A 314 -23.98 12.64 14.08
C LYS A 314 -24.37 14.09 13.78
N ALA A 315 -23.40 14.94 13.46
CA ALA A 315 -23.65 16.35 13.14
C ALA A 315 -24.24 16.54 11.73
N GLU A 316 -24.42 15.46 10.98
CA GLU A 316 -25.14 15.40 9.69
C GLU A 316 -26.62 15.07 9.89
#